data_d4f27462b6f89201af9f24c3815917be
#
_entry.id   d4f27462b6f89201af9f24c3815917be
#
_cell.length_a   1.000
_cell.length_b   1.000
_cell.length_c   1.000
_cell.angle_alpha   90.00
_cell.angle_beta   90.00
_cell.angle_gamma   90.00
#
_symmetry.space_group_name_H-M   'P 1'
#
loop_
_entity.id
_entity.type
_entity.pdbx_description
1 polymer ?
#
loop_
_entity_poly.entity_id
_entity_poly.type
_entity_poly.pdbx_seq_one_letter_code
_entity_poly.pdbx_strand_id
1 'polypeptide(L)'
;MTKQNSPLVLGTEPIGKLLTQYAIPAIIAMTASSLYNMADSIFIGHGVGALAISGLALTFPLMNLAAAFGSLVGVGASTLVAVKLGQKDYEGANKVLGNVLILNVVLGVAFTIAFLFLLDPVLYFFGASENTISYARDYMRIILYGNVVTHMYLGLNAVLRSSGFPKMAMYATLASVVINCALNPLFIFGFGWGIKGSAWATVISQVISLTGQLIHFSGPKQLLHFKKGIYRLHSEIVKGILSIGLSPFLMNLCSCLIVILINRGLKEHGGDMAIGAYGIVNRIAFLFVMIIMGFNQGMQPIAGYNYGARLYSRVTDVTRLTMRWAVGVATLGFLLCQLVPSWIVRMFT
;
A
#
# COMPACT_ATOMS: atom_id res chain seq x y z
N MET A 1 17.09 -19.35 -14.26
CA MET A 1 17.18 -18.05 -13.57
C MET A 1 18.42 -17.33 -14.06
N THR A 2 18.28 -16.17 -14.67
CA THR A 2 19.42 -15.30 -14.93
C THR A 2 20.01 -14.87 -13.58
N LYS A 3 21.35 -14.80 -13.46
CA LYS A 3 22.06 -14.43 -12.21
C LYS A 3 21.52 -13.17 -11.52
N GLN A 4 20.84 -12.27 -12.25
CA GLN A 4 20.28 -11.02 -11.77
C GLN A 4 18.99 -11.15 -10.91
N ASN A 5 18.29 -12.29 -10.94
CA ASN A 5 17.02 -12.50 -10.23
C ASN A 5 17.16 -13.50 -9.06
N SER A 6 18.36 -13.72 -8.56
CA SER A 6 18.59 -14.56 -7.39
C SER A 6 18.65 -13.68 -6.12
N PRO A 7 17.94 -14.04 -5.02
CA PRO A 7 18.06 -13.31 -3.74
C PRO A 7 19.50 -13.22 -3.21
N LEU A 8 20.40 -14.13 -3.66
CA LEU A 8 21.83 -14.13 -3.31
C LEU A 8 22.55 -12.84 -3.69
N VAL A 9 22.06 -12.13 -4.71
CA VAL A 9 22.60 -10.85 -5.15
C VAL A 9 22.51 -9.77 -4.07
N LEU A 10 21.50 -9.86 -3.16
CA LEU A 10 21.31 -8.91 -2.06
C LEU A 10 22.50 -8.87 -1.08
N GLY A 11 23.25 -9.96 -0.96
CA GLY A 11 24.45 -10.06 -0.10
C GLY A 11 25.76 -9.65 -0.78
N THR A 12 25.81 -9.55 -2.09
CA THR A 12 27.09 -9.43 -2.85
C THR A 12 27.23 -8.17 -3.67
N GLU A 13 26.14 -7.69 -4.29
CA GLU A 13 26.17 -6.49 -5.13
C GLU A 13 26.38 -5.19 -4.32
N PRO A 14 26.91 -4.11 -4.94
CA PRO A 14 27.04 -2.81 -4.29
C PRO A 14 25.70 -2.26 -3.80
N ILE A 15 25.68 -1.72 -2.58
CA ILE A 15 24.46 -1.25 -1.89
C ILE A 15 23.70 -0.19 -2.69
N GLY A 16 24.44 0.77 -3.29
CA GLY A 16 23.80 1.83 -4.11
C GLY A 16 23.05 1.27 -5.31
N LYS A 17 23.64 0.29 -6.02
CA LYS A 17 23.01 -0.39 -7.15
C LYS A 17 21.77 -1.16 -6.72
N LEU A 18 21.86 -1.91 -5.62
CA LEU A 18 20.73 -2.65 -5.07
C LEU A 18 19.60 -1.71 -4.66
N LEU A 19 19.92 -0.66 -3.91
CA LEU A 19 18.89 0.29 -3.46
C LEU A 19 18.19 0.93 -4.67
N THR A 20 18.90 1.32 -5.70
CA THR A 20 18.30 1.85 -6.94
C THR A 20 17.39 0.81 -7.61
N GLN A 21 17.83 -0.43 -7.73
CA GLN A 21 17.06 -1.52 -8.37
C GLN A 21 15.78 -1.85 -7.64
N TYR A 22 15.73 -1.67 -6.33
CA TYR A 22 14.55 -1.96 -5.50
C TYR A 22 13.69 -0.73 -5.24
N ALA A 23 14.30 0.43 -5.02
CA ALA A 23 13.59 1.66 -4.70
C ALA A 23 12.88 2.27 -5.93
N ILE A 24 13.52 2.31 -7.11
CA ILE A 24 12.88 2.88 -8.31
C ILE A 24 11.56 2.18 -8.65
N PRO A 25 11.50 0.83 -8.75
CA PRO A 25 10.23 0.15 -8.96
C PRO A 25 9.19 0.44 -7.86
N ALA A 26 9.61 0.53 -6.60
CA ALA A 26 8.71 0.84 -5.50
C ALA A 26 8.18 2.28 -5.58
N ILE A 27 9.01 3.27 -5.90
CA ILE A 27 8.62 4.67 -6.10
C ILE A 27 7.61 4.78 -7.24
N ILE A 28 7.89 4.16 -8.39
CA ILE A 28 6.98 4.15 -9.54
C ILE A 28 5.62 3.56 -9.15
N ALA A 29 5.62 2.42 -8.46
CA ALA A 29 4.39 1.77 -8.01
C ALA A 29 3.59 2.66 -7.03
N MET A 30 4.26 3.29 -6.05
CA MET A 30 3.63 4.17 -5.07
C MET A 30 3.05 5.44 -5.73
N THR A 31 3.81 6.06 -6.63
CA THR A 31 3.37 7.25 -7.36
C THR A 31 2.18 6.92 -8.28
N ALA A 32 2.24 5.81 -9.00
CA ALA A 32 1.13 5.36 -9.85
C ALA A 32 -0.15 5.08 -9.03
N SER A 33 -0.01 4.47 -7.85
CA SER A 33 -1.14 4.23 -6.94
C SER A 33 -1.74 5.55 -6.41
N SER A 34 -0.92 6.58 -6.18
CA SER A 34 -1.39 7.89 -5.77
C SER A 34 -2.16 8.60 -6.89
N LEU A 35 -1.63 8.57 -8.12
CA LEU A 35 -2.30 9.13 -9.30
C LEU A 35 -3.62 8.42 -9.61
N TYR A 36 -3.67 7.12 -9.42
CA TYR A 36 -4.89 6.34 -9.55
C TYR A 36 -6.00 6.83 -8.62
N ASN A 37 -5.71 7.07 -7.33
CA ASN A 37 -6.71 7.58 -6.39
C ASN A 37 -7.26 8.95 -6.81
N MET A 38 -6.43 9.79 -7.44
CA MET A 38 -6.89 11.05 -8.03
C MET A 38 -7.81 10.81 -9.24
N ALA A 39 -7.42 9.93 -10.15
CA ALA A 39 -8.21 9.60 -11.34
C ALA A 39 -9.58 9.03 -10.96
N ASP A 40 -9.64 8.13 -9.96
CA ASP A 40 -10.87 7.56 -9.45
C ASP A 40 -11.82 8.64 -8.92
N SER A 41 -11.31 9.59 -8.14
CA SER A 41 -12.09 10.73 -7.65
C SER A 41 -12.62 11.62 -8.78
N ILE A 42 -11.82 11.82 -9.85
CA ILE A 42 -12.23 12.59 -11.03
C ILE A 42 -13.36 11.86 -11.78
N PHE A 43 -13.25 10.57 -12.02
CA PHE A 43 -14.29 9.79 -12.71
C PHE A 43 -15.61 9.77 -11.91
N ILE A 44 -15.54 9.60 -10.60
CA ILE A 44 -16.73 9.65 -9.73
C ILE A 44 -17.35 11.06 -9.76
N GLY A 45 -16.54 12.09 -9.69
CA GLY A 45 -17.00 13.49 -9.71
C GLY A 45 -17.77 13.86 -10.97
N HIS A 46 -17.23 13.49 -12.14
CA HIS A 46 -17.87 13.77 -13.42
C HIS A 46 -19.04 12.83 -13.73
N GLY A 47 -18.97 11.57 -13.29
CA GLY A 47 -19.96 10.57 -13.65
C GLY A 47 -21.13 10.45 -12.67
N VAL A 48 -20.94 10.83 -11.40
CA VAL A 48 -21.97 10.63 -10.35
C VAL A 48 -22.33 11.96 -9.68
N GLY A 49 -21.35 12.86 -9.49
CA GLY A 49 -21.56 14.19 -8.95
C GLY A 49 -20.87 14.46 -7.61
N ALA A 50 -21.01 15.70 -7.12
CA ALA A 50 -20.31 16.21 -5.95
C ALA A 50 -20.65 15.44 -4.64
N LEU A 51 -21.91 15.03 -4.46
CA LEU A 51 -22.32 14.25 -3.29
C LEU A 51 -21.63 12.88 -3.23
N ALA A 52 -21.37 12.26 -4.39
CA ALA A 52 -20.65 11.00 -4.45
C ALA A 52 -19.15 11.18 -4.10
N ILE A 53 -18.52 12.30 -4.48
CA ILE A 53 -17.15 12.62 -4.04
C ILE A 53 -17.12 12.78 -2.52
N SER A 54 -18.08 13.48 -1.95
CA SER A 54 -18.21 13.64 -0.50
C SER A 54 -18.41 12.27 0.19
N GLY A 55 -19.26 11.42 -0.38
CA GLY A 55 -19.46 10.05 0.09
C GLY A 55 -18.15 9.23 0.02
N LEU A 56 -17.41 9.31 -1.07
CA LEU A 56 -16.11 8.64 -1.22
C LEU A 56 -15.11 9.14 -0.17
N ALA A 57 -15.04 10.45 0.06
CA ALA A 57 -14.12 11.02 1.05
C ALA A 57 -14.33 10.46 2.46
N LEU A 58 -15.58 10.18 2.83
CA LEU A 58 -15.93 9.58 4.11
C LEU A 58 -15.47 8.12 4.26
N THR A 59 -15.19 7.43 3.15
CA THR A 59 -14.69 6.06 3.18
C THR A 59 -13.18 5.97 3.36
N PHE A 60 -12.41 7.03 3.09
CA PHE A 60 -10.95 7.01 3.17
C PHE A 60 -10.38 6.55 4.52
N PRO A 61 -10.89 6.97 5.67
CA PRO A 61 -10.36 6.49 6.95
C PRO A 61 -10.51 4.96 7.10
N LEU A 62 -11.64 4.41 6.68
CA LEU A 62 -11.89 2.97 6.74
C LEU A 62 -11.04 2.19 5.73
N MET A 63 -10.85 2.73 4.52
CA MET A 63 -9.95 2.16 3.52
C MET A 63 -8.50 2.16 4.00
N ASN A 64 -8.04 3.24 4.62
CA ASN A 64 -6.70 3.33 5.20
C ASN A 64 -6.51 2.34 6.35
N LEU A 65 -7.54 2.15 7.18
CA LEU A 65 -7.52 1.14 8.23
C LEU A 65 -7.42 -0.27 7.64
N ALA A 66 -8.20 -0.60 6.61
CA ALA A 66 -8.11 -1.87 5.90
C ALA A 66 -6.71 -2.08 5.31
N ALA A 67 -6.14 -1.05 4.65
CA ALA A 67 -4.79 -1.11 4.11
C ALA A 67 -3.71 -1.27 5.20
N ALA A 68 -3.93 -0.68 6.39
CA ALA A 68 -3.03 -0.86 7.54
C ALA A 68 -2.99 -2.32 8.00
N PHE A 69 -4.13 -3.03 8.05
CA PHE A 69 -4.17 -4.46 8.36
C PHE A 69 -3.49 -5.30 7.27
N GLY A 70 -3.68 -4.97 5.99
CA GLY A 70 -2.95 -5.60 4.88
C GLY A 70 -1.42 -5.39 5.00
N SER A 71 -1.01 -4.18 5.39
CA SER A 71 0.40 -3.83 5.61
C SER A 71 0.99 -4.54 6.83
N LEU A 72 0.21 -4.74 7.90
CA LEU A 72 0.62 -5.50 9.08
C LEU A 72 1.17 -6.88 8.68
N VAL A 73 0.42 -7.60 7.86
CA VAL A 73 0.84 -8.92 7.37
C VAL A 73 1.90 -8.79 6.28
N GLY A 74 1.68 -7.91 5.29
CA GLY A 74 2.55 -7.78 4.12
C GLY A 74 3.97 -7.35 4.46
N VAL A 75 4.13 -6.29 5.26
CA VAL A 75 5.45 -5.77 5.67
C VAL A 75 6.14 -6.73 6.61
N GLY A 76 5.42 -7.27 7.60
CA GLY A 76 5.96 -8.24 8.53
C GLY A 76 6.49 -9.49 7.84
N ALA A 77 5.69 -10.05 6.94
CA ALA A 77 6.07 -11.24 6.19
C ALA A 77 7.20 -10.99 5.19
N SER A 78 7.16 -9.87 4.47
CA SER A 78 8.22 -9.47 3.53
C SER A 78 9.58 -9.38 4.21
N THR A 79 9.62 -8.77 5.40
CA THR A 79 10.85 -8.68 6.20
C THR A 79 11.29 -10.07 6.67
N LEU A 80 10.39 -10.88 7.20
CA LEU A 80 10.72 -12.22 7.69
C LEU A 80 11.19 -13.14 6.57
N VAL A 81 10.58 -13.07 5.37
CA VAL A 81 11.04 -13.76 4.15
C VAL A 81 12.47 -13.34 3.82
N ALA A 82 12.75 -12.04 3.77
CA ALA A 82 14.09 -11.55 3.46
C ALA A 82 15.15 -12.08 4.47
N VAL A 83 14.83 -12.06 5.77
CA VAL A 83 15.70 -12.59 6.82
C VAL A 83 15.93 -14.09 6.63
N LYS A 84 14.88 -14.87 6.38
CA LYS A 84 14.99 -16.33 6.15
C LYS A 84 15.82 -16.65 4.90
N LEU A 85 15.67 -15.88 3.82
CA LEU A 85 16.49 -16.01 2.62
C LEU A 85 17.96 -15.69 2.90
N GLY A 86 18.24 -14.67 3.71
CA GLY A 86 19.60 -14.35 4.16
C GLY A 86 20.24 -15.46 5.00
N GLN A 87 19.43 -16.13 5.85
CA GLN A 87 19.83 -17.31 6.60
C GLN A 87 19.99 -18.57 5.74
N LYS A 88 19.64 -18.53 4.46
CA LYS A 88 19.54 -19.68 3.54
C LYS A 88 18.47 -20.70 3.99
N ASP A 89 17.53 -20.30 4.85
CA ASP A 89 16.40 -21.11 5.31
C ASP A 89 15.23 -20.99 4.30
N TYR A 90 15.38 -21.65 3.16
CA TYR A 90 14.38 -21.61 2.09
C TYR A 90 13.07 -22.30 2.46
N GLU A 91 13.14 -23.31 3.35
CA GLU A 91 11.95 -23.98 3.84
C GLU A 91 11.14 -23.05 4.76
N GLY A 92 11.82 -22.40 5.70
CA GLY A 92 11.21 -21.38 6.56
C GLY A 92 10.61 -20.24 5.75
N ALA A 93 11.30 -19.74 4.71
CA ALA A 93 10.79 -18.70 3.83
C ALA A 93 9.50 -19.15 3.08
N ASN A 94 9.42 -20.40 2.62
CA ASN A 94 8.20 -20.97 2.03
C ASN A 94 7.07 -21.11 3.07
N LYS A 95 7.37 -21.49 4.30
CA LYS A 95 6.37 -21.51 5.40
C LYS A 95 5.83 -20.11 5.69
N VAL A 96 6.67 -19.07 5.65
CA VAL A 96 6.21 -17.68 5.76
C VAL A 96 5.25 -17.34 4.63
N LEU A 97 5.55 -17.68 3.38
CA LEU A 97 4.65 -17.46 2.23
C LEU A 97 3.26 -18.10 2.45
N GLY A 98 3.22 -19.37 2.94
CA GLY A 98 1.96 -20.04 3.25
C GLY A 98 1.18 -19.36 4.39
N ASN A 99 1.90 -18.94 5.45
CA ASN A 99 1.29 -18.24 6.58
C ASN A 99 0.73 -16.87 6.19
N VAL A 100 1.37 -16.16 5.26
CA VAL A 100 0.86 -14.89 4.68
C VAL A 100 -0.51 -15.07 4.07
N LEU A 101 -0.71 -16.14 3.27
CA LEU A 101 -2.00 -16.39 2.64
C LEU A 101 -3.08 -16.60 3.69
N ILE A 102 -2.83 -17.48 4.66
CA ILE A 102 -3.81 -17.77 5.70
C ILE A 102 -4.11 -16.53 6.57
N LEU A 103 -3.08 -15.78 6.98
CA LEU A 103 -3.26 -14.57 7.79
C LEU A 103 -4.04 -13.50 7.05
N ASN A 104 -3.75 -13.27 5.75
CA ASN A 104 -4.50 -12.31 4.96
C ASN A 104 -5.96 -12.72 4.78
N VAL A 105 -6.25 -14.01 4.60
CA VAL A 105 -7.63 -14.50 4.54
C VAL A 105 -8.31 -14.33 5.90
N VAL A 106 -7.70 -14.78 6.99
CA VAL A 106 -8.29 -14.69 8.33
C VAL A 106 -8.55 -13.25 8.75
N LEU A 107 -7.55 -12.36 8.63
CA LEU A 107 -7.70 -10.96 8.99
C LEU A 107 -8.62 -10.22 8.02
N GLY A 108 -8.55 -10.54 6.73
CA GLY A 108 -9.44 -9.95 5.73
C GLY A 108 -10.90 -10.31 5.95
N VAL A 109 -11.20 -11.59 6.24
CA VAL A 109 -12.55 -12.05 6.57
C VAL A 109 -13.03 -11.43 7.90
N ALA A 110 -12.19 -11.46 8.93
CA ALA A 110 -12.53 -10.89 10.23
C ALA A 110 -12.85 -9.39 10.11
N PHE A 111 -12.00 -8.64 9.40
CA PHE A 111 -12.22 -7.22 9.11
C PHE A 111 -13.51 -7.00 8.32
N THR A 112 -13.74 -7.77 7.27
CA THR A 112 -14.96 -7.67 6.45
C THR A 112 -16.21 -7.90 7.28
N ILE A 113 -16.26 -8.96 8.08
CA ILE A 113 -17.40 -9.26 8.92
C ILE A 113 -17.63 -8.14 9.93
N ALA A 114 -16.60 -7.73 10.67
CA ALA A 114 -16.71 -6.69 11.68
C ALA A 114 -17.22 -5.37 11.07
N PHE A 115 -16.66 -4.93 9.95
CA PHE A 115 -17.01 -3.64 9.35
C PHE A 115 -18.28 -3.68 8.48
N LEU A 116 -18.76 -4.83 8.03
CA LEU A 116 -20.10 -4.91 7.45
C LEU A 116 -21.18 -4.68 8.48
N PHE A 117 -21.00 -5.16 9.71
CA PHE A 117 -21.95 -4.90 10.82
C PHE A 117 -21.86 -3.47 11.36
N LEU A 118 -20.65 -2.89 11.36
CA LEU A 118 -20.39 -1.56 11.92
C LEU A 118 -20.37 -0.46 10.84
N LEU A 119 -20.73 -0.76 9.58
CA LEU A 119 -20.51 0.15 8.46
C LEU A 119 -21.24 1.48 8.65
N ASP A 120 -22.53 1.45 8.88
CA ASP A 120 -23.33 2.67 9.04
C ASP A 120 -22.92 3.49 10.26
N PRO A 121 -22.79 2.93 11.48
CA PRO A 121 -22.27 3.66 12.63
C PRO A 121 -20.90 4.30 12.38
N VAL A 122 -19.99 3.60 11.71
CA VAL A 122 -18.66 4.10 11.42
C VAL A 122 -18.69 5.23 10.38
N LEU A 123 -19.51 5.12 9.33
CA LEU A 123 -19.67 6.19 8.35
C LEU A 123 -20.29 7.44 8.96
N TYR A 124 -21.31 7.30 9.82
CA TYR A 124 -21.86 8.43 10.56
C TYR A 124 -20.85 9.06 11.53
N PHE A 125 -20.04 8.25 12.19
CA PHE A 125 -18.95 8.74 13.04
C PHE A 125 -17.92 9.57 12.23
N PHE A 126 -17.66 9.21 10.96
CA PHE A 126 -16.82 9.99 10.06
C PHE A 126 -17.52 11.20 9.43
N GLY A 127 -18.78 11.47 9.78
CA GLY A 127 -19.49 12.66 9.35
C GLY A 127 -20.41 12.47 8.16
N ALA A 128 -20.87 11.24 7.88
CA ALA A 128 -21.88 11.00 6.86
C ALA A 128 -23.20 11.70 7.22
N SER A 129 -23.84 12.29 6.21
CA SER A 129 -25.18 12.84 6.30
C SER A 129 -26.17 11.94 5.56
N GLU A 130 -27.47 12.19 5.73
CA GLU A 130 -28.54 11.49 5.00
C GLU A 130 -28.33 11.51 3.48
N ASN A 131 -27.72 12.58 2.96
CA ASN A 131 -27.47 12.76 1.52
C ASN A 131 -26.22 12.01 1.03
N THR A 132 -25.25 11.74 1.89
CA THR A 132 -23.95 11.15 1.51
C THR A 132 -23.80 9.69 1.91
N ILE A 133 -24.56 9.24 2.90
CA ILE A 133 -24.46 7.89 3.48
C ILE A 133 -24.71 6.79 2.44
N SER A 134 -25.67 6.99 1.52
CA SER A 134 -25.99 6.01 0.48
C SER A 134 -24.78 5.75 -0.44
N TYR A 135 -24.11 6.80 -0.89
CA TYR A 135 -22.91 6.70 -1.74
C TYR A 135 -21.75 6.03 -1.01
N ALA A 136 -21.48 6.45 0.23
CA ALA A 136 -20.42 5.89 1.05
C ALA A 136 -20.66 4.39 1.35
N ARG A 137 -21.90 4.04 1.69
CA ARG A 137 -22.31 2.65 1.97
C ARG A 137 -22.19 1.76 0.74
N ASP A 138 -22.70 2.21 -0.39
CA ASP A 138 -22.69 1.47 -1.64
C ASP A 138 -21.26 1.16 -2.12
N TYR A 139 -20.38 2.15 -2.04
CA TYR A 139 -18.98 2.00 -2.34
C TYR A 139 -18.28 1.05 -1.36
N MET A 140 -18.43 1.32 -0.07
CA MET A 140 -17.67 0.61 0.96
C MET A 140 -18.11 -0.85 1.11
N ARG A 141 -19.37 -1.20 0.89
CA ARG A 141 -19.82 -2.60 0.87
C ARG A 141 -19.07 -3.45 -0.16
N ILE A 142 -18.91 -2.92 -1.37
CA ILE A 142 -18.20 -3.62 -2.45
C ILE A 142 -16.72 -3.76 -2.11
N ILE A 143 -16.09 -2.70 -1.61
CA ILE A 143 -14.69 -2.74 -1.15
C ILE A 143 -14.51 -3.76 -0.03
N LEU A 144 -15.43 -3.83 0.93
CA LEU A 144 -15.38 -4.82 2.02
C LEU A 144 -15.53 -6.25 1.50
N TYR A 145 -16.39 -6.53 0.53
CA TYR A 145 -16.46 -7.84 -0.12
C TYR A 145 -15.17 -8.23 -0.82
N GLY A 146 -14.48 -7.24 -1.42
CA GLY A 146 -13.18 -7.42 -2.05
C GLY A 146 -11.98 -7.38 -1.08
N ASN A 147 -12.19 -7.12 0.20
CA ASN A 147 -11.12 -6.82 1.15
C ASN A 147 -10.10 -7.96 1.31
N VAL A 148 -10.55 -9.22 1.30
CA VAL A 148 -9.66 -10.39 1.32
C VAL A 148 -8.72 -10.37 0.12
N VAL A 149 -9.22 -10.03 -1.07
CA VAL A 149 -8.43 -9.89 -2.30
C VAL A 149 -7.40 -8.78 -2.14
N THR A 150 -7.81 -7.63 -1.60
CA THR A 150 -6.93 -6.49 -1.33
C THR A 150 -5.79 -6.88 -0.40
N HIS A 151 -6.10 -7.55 0.73
CA HIS A 151 -5.08 -8.00 1.68
C HIS A 151 -4.11 -9.00 1.04
N MET A 152 -4.62 -9.99 0.31
CA MET A 152 -3.79 -10.97 -0.39
C MET A 152 -2.91 -10.31 -1.45
N TYR A 153 -3.47 -9.40 -2.25
CA TYR A 153 -2.75 -8.64 -3.25
C TYR A 153 -1.59 -7.83 -2.64
N LEU A 154 -1.86 -7.08 -1.57
CA LEU A 154 -0.83 -6.28 -0.87
C LEU A 154 0.23 -7.17 -0.21
N GLY A 155 -0.19 -8.23 0.45
CA GLY A 155 0.70 -9.18 1.13
C GLY A 155 1.65 -9.89 0.17
N LEU A 156 1.12 -10.47 -0.91
CA LEU A 156 1.93 -11.15 -1.91
C LEU A 156 2.82 -10.19 -2.71
N ASN A 157 2.37 -8.96 -2.97
CA ASN A 157 3.18 -7.93 -3.60
C ASN A 157 4.42 -7.59 -2.76
N ALA A 158 4.26 -7.49 -1.43
CA ALA A 158 5.37 -7.27 -0.52
C ALA A 158 6.35 -8.47 -0.51
N VAL A 159 5.84 -9.70 -0.51
CA VAL A 159 6.65 -10.93 -0.60
C VAL A 159 7.39 -11.03 -1.93
N LEU A 160 6.78 -10.64 -3.07
CA LEU A 160 7.46 -10.59 -4.37
C LEU A 160 8.71 -9.71 -4.32
N ARG A 161 8.63 -8.53 -3.71
CA ARG A 161 9.80 -7.66 -3.56
C ARG A 161 10.90 -8.31 -2.76
N SER A 162 10.57 -8.92 -1.62
CA SER A 162 11.56 -9.57 -0.75
C SER A 162 12.12 -10.87 -1.33
N SER A 163 11.40 -11.49 -2.26
CA SER A 163 11.86 -12.69 -2.98
C SER A 163 12.84 -12.41 -4.13
N GLY A 164 13.18 -11.14 -4.38
CA GLY A 164 14.11 -10.76 -5.45
C GLY A 164 13.43 -10.28 -6.74
N PHE A 165 12.10 -10.04 -6.71
CA PHE A 165 11.32 -9.64 -7.90
C PHE A 165 10.67 -8.25 -7.77
N PRO A 166 11.44 -7.16 -7.46
CA PRO A 166 10.87 -5.83 -7.28
C PRO A 166 10.17 -5.29 -8.54
N LYS A 167 10.69 -5.61 -9.74
CA LYS A 167 10.06 -5.23 -11.01
C LYS A 167 8.71 -5.92 -11.22
N MET A 168 8.58 -7.20 -10.86
CA MET A 168 7.31 -7.92 -10.94
C MET A 168 6.27 -7.33 -9.99
N ALA A 169 6.68 -6.99 -8.77
CA ALA A 169 5.80 -6.30 -7.82
C ALA A 169 5.32 -4.95 -8.36
N MET A 170 6.21 -4.17 -8.99
CA MET A 170 5.85 -2.93 -9.70
C MET A 170 4.85 -3.19 -10.84
N TYR A 171 5.13 -4.15 -11.71
CA TYR A 171 4.23 -4.47 -12.83
C TYR A 171 2.85 -4.93 -12.36
N ALA A 172 2.77 -5.71 -11.28
CA ALA A 172 1.48 -6.09 -10.70
C ALA A 172 0.70 -4.86 -10.21
N THR A 173 1.38 -3.88 -9.60
CA THR A 173 0.75 -2.63 -9.18
C THR A 173 0.34 -1.77 -10.38
N LEU A 174 1.22 -1.59 -11.37
CA LEU A 174 0.89 -0.83 -12.57
C LEU A 174 -0.26 -1.46 -13.36
N ALA A 175 -0.28 -2.79 -13.47
CA ALA A 175 -1.39 -3.50 -14.11
C ALA A 175 -2.72 -3.22 -13.39
N SER A 176 -2.74 -3.28 -12.04
CA SER A 176 -3.93 -2.93 -11.27
C SER A 176 -4.39 -1.50 -11.55
N VAL A 177 -3.46 -0.54 -11.58
CA VAL A 177 -3.76 0.88 -11.86
C VAL A 177 -4.32 1.06 -13.27
N VAL A 178 -3.66 0.50 -14.29
CA VAL A 178 -4.07 0.65 -15.69
C VAL A 178 -5.43 0.01 -15.94
N ILE A 179 -5.64 -1.22 -15.44
CA ILE A 179 -6.92 -1.93 -15.57
C ILE A 179 -8.03 -1.15 -14.87
N ASN A 180 -7.78 -0.64 -13.68
CA ASN A 180 -8.76 0.15 -12.95
C ASN A 180 -9.11 1.44 -13.72
N CYS A 181 -8.12 2.20 -14.21
CA CYS A 181 -8.36 3.40 -15.01
C CYS A 181 -9.15 3.12 -16.30
N ALA A 182 -9.03 1.91 -16.87
CA ALA A 182 -9.83 1.50 -18.02
C ALA A 182 -11.25 1.07 -17.65
N LEU A 183 -11.40 0.34 -16.53
CA LEU A 183 -12.70 -0.15 -16.08
C LEU A 183 -13.58 0.93 -15.45
N ASN A 184 -12.99 1.93 -14.81
CA ASN A 184 -13.74 3.02 -14.18
C ASN A 184 -14.69 3.73 -15.15
N PRO A 185 -14.22 4.32 -16.27
CA PRO A 185 -15.12 4.97 -17.21
C PRO A 185 -16.13 3.98 -17.82
N LEU A 186 -15.74 2.76 -18.08
CA LEU A 186 -16.63 1.73 -18.61
C LEU A 186 -17.80 1.43 -17.66
N PHE A 187 -17.52 1.27 -16.36
CA PHE A 187 -18.56 0.92 -15.38
C PHE A 187 -19.37 2.14 -14.93
N ILE A 188 -18.74 3.30 -14.82
CA ILE A 188 -19.44 4.53 -14.40
C ILE A 188 -20.30 5.07 -15.53
N PHE A 189 -19.74 5.28 -16.74
CA PHE A 189 -20.43 5.92 -17.87
C PHE A 189 -21.07 4.90 -18.80
N GLY A 190 -20.35 3.80 -19.13
CA GLY A 190 -20.85 2.80 -20.10
C GLY A 190 -22.01 1.99 -19.54
N PHE A 191 -21.89 1.47 -18.32
CA PHE A 191 -22.93 0.65 -17.69
C PHE A 191 -23.84 1.44 -16.74
N GLY A 192 -23.51 2.70 -16.43
CA GLY A 192 -24.31 3.55 -15.57
C GLY A 192 -24.34 3.09 -14.09
N TRP A 193 -23.34 2.34 -13.63
CA TRP A 193 -23.31 1.80 -12.27
C TRP A 193 -22.92 2.87 -11.21
N GLY A 194 -22.55 4.06 -11.64
CA GLY A 194 -22.20 5.15 -10.74
C GLY A 194 -21.04 4.78 -9.81
N ILE A 195 -21.15 5.16 -8.53
CA ILE A 195 -20.10 4.92 -7.53
C ILE A 195 -19.82 3.42 -7.29
N LYS A 196 -20.81 2.56 -7.45
CA LYS A 196 -20.63 1.09 -7.38
C LYS A 196 -19.71 0.60 -8.48
N GLY A 197 -19.78 1.23 -9.66
CA GLY A 197 -18.91 0.90 -10.79
C GLY A 197 -17.43 1.12 -10.47
N SER A 198 -17.08 2.24 -9.82
CA SER A 198 -15.72 2.49 -9.37
C SER A 198 -15.25 1.47 -8.32
N ALA A 199 -16.09 1.12 -7.36
CA ALA A 199 -15.75 0.09 -6.38
C ALA A 199 -15.48 -1.28 -7.03
N TRP A 200 -16.32 -1.70 -7.99
CA TRP A 200 -16.09 -2.93 -8.74
C TRP A 200 -14.84 -2.87 -9.63
N ALA A 201 -14.57 -1.73 -10.27
CA ALA A 201 -13.35 -1.54 -11.05
C ALA A 201 -12.11 -1.78 -10.18
N THR A 202 -12.13 -1.26 -8.94
CA THR A 202 -11.05 -1.46 -7.96
C THR A 202 -10.88 -2.93 -7.59
N VAL A 203 -11.94 -3.61 -7.22
CA VAL A 203 -11.86 -5.03 -6.82
C VAL A 203 -11.41 -5.92 -7.99
N ILE A 204 -11.99 -5.73 -9.17
CA ILE A 204 -11.64 -6.54 -10.35
C ILE A 204 -10.19 -6.34 -10.77
N SER A 205 -9.70 -5.10 -10.78
CA SER A 205 -8.30 -4.82 -11.11
C SER A 205 -7.33 -5.49 -10.14
N GLN A 206 -7.68 -5.53 -8.86
CA GLN A 206 -6.90 -6.22 -7.84
C GLN A 206 -6.97 -7.75 -7.99
N VAL A 207 -8.13 -8.31 -8.34
CA VAL A 207 -8.27 -9.76 -8.63
C VAL A 207 -7.37 -10.18 -9.78
N ILE A 208 -7.35 -9.42 -10.89
CA ILE A 208 -6.50 -9.70 -12.04
C ILE A 208 -5.02 -9.65 -11.67
N SER A 209 -4.62 -8.61 -10.94
CA SER A 209 -3.24 -8.46 -10.48
C SER A 209 -2.83 -9.52 -9.46
N LEU A 210 -3.72 -9.89 -8.55
CA LEU A 210 -3.52 -11.00 -7.61
C LEU A 210 -3.34 -12.32 -8.35
N THR A 211 -4.16 -12.58 -9.38
CA THR A 211 -4.04 -13.79 -10.19
C THR A 211 -2.66 -13.91 -10.81
N GLY A 212 -2.10 -12.82 -11.34
CA GLY A 212 -0.73 -12.78 -11.85
C GLY A 212 0.33 -13.12 -10.77
N GLN A 213 0.15 -12.63 -9.55
CA GLN A 213 1.03 -12.95 -8.41
C GLN A 213 0.91 -14.43 -8.00
N LEU A 214 -0.32 -14.97 -7.95
CA LEU A 214 -0.57 -16.37 -7.63
C LEU A 214 0.06 -17.30 -8.67
N ILE A 215 -0.07 -16.98 -9.96
CA ILE A 215 0.57 -17.73 -11.05
C ILE A 215 2.10 -17.73 -10.89
N HIS A 216 2.70 -16.58 -10.53
CA HIS A 216 4.13 -16.50 -10.29
C HIS A 216 4.59 -17.46 -9.18
N PHE A 217 3.90 -17.45 -8.02
CA PHE A 217 4.23 -18.34 -6.90
C PHE A 217 3.81 -19.80 -7.11
N SER A 218 2.97 -20.11 -8.11
CA SER A 218 2.61 -21.48 -8.49
C SER A 218 3.70 -22.16 -9.31
N GLY A 219 4.64 -21.41 -9.87
CA GLY A 219 5.73 -21.94 -10.69
C GLY A 219 6.75 -22.72 -9.86
N PRO A 220 6.95 -24.04 -10.08
CA PRO A 220 7.86 -24.86 -9.26
C PRO A 220 9.33 -24.50 -9.42
N LYS A 221 9.66 -23.70 -10.43
CA LYS A 221 11.03 -23.19 -10.68
C LYS A 221 11.42 -22.00 -9.81
N GLN A 222 10.46 -21.42 -9.10
CA GLN A 222 10.71 -20.29 -8.20
C GLN A 222 11.27 -20.78 -6.86
N LEU A 223 12.14 -19.99 -6.26
CA LEU A 223 12.71 -20.29 -4.95
C LEU A 223 11.64 -20.36 -3.86
N LEU A 224 10.70 -19.40 -3.91
CA LEU A 224 9.49 -19.40 -3.12
C LEU A 224 8.33 -19.79 -4.04
N HIS A 225 7.65 -20.88 -3.70
CA HIS A 225 6.52 -21.38 -4.45
C HIS A 225 5.52 -22.12 -3.55
N PHE A 226 4.30 -22.22 -4.00
CA PHE A 226 3.26 -22.96 -3.29
C PHE A 226 3.54 -24.45 -3.36
N LYS A 227 3.62 -25.09 -2.20
CA LYS A 227 3.80 -26.52 -2.04
C LYS A 227 2.95 -27.06 -0.89
N LYS A 228 2.68 -28.34 -0.90
CA LYS A 228 1.94 -29.00 0.20
C LYS A 228 2.69 -28.81 1.54
N GLY A 229 1.94 -28.52 2.59
CA GLY A 229 2.48 -28.40 3.97
C GLY A 229 2.87 -26.99 4.42
N ILE A 230 2.92 -25.97 3.54
CA ILE A 230 3.27 -24.61 3.95
C ILE A 230 2.11 -23.85 4.61
N TYR A 231 0.88 -24.35 4.47
CA TYR A 231 -0.34 -23.68 4.94
C TYR A 231 -0.66 -23.87 6.42
N ARG A 232 0.16 -24.64 7.16
CA ARG A 232 0.00 -24.74 8.61
C ARG A 232 0.47 -23.45 9.27
N LEU A 233 -0.37 -22.86 10.11
CA LEU A 233 0.02 -21.71 10.92
C LEU A 233 1.06 -22.15 11.96
N HIS A 234 2.23 -21.55 11.89
CA HIS A 234 3.29 -21.72 12.87
C HIS A 234 3.32 -20.52 13.80
N SER A 235 3.08 -20.72 15.08
CA SER A 235 2.99 -19.65 16.08
C SER A 235 4.20 -18.70 16.06
N GLU A 236 5.42 -19.22 15.89
CA GLU A 236 6.64 -18.41 15.81
C GLU A 236 6.66 -17.52 14.55
N ILE A 237 6.20 -18.04 13.40
CA ILE A 237 6.11 -17.30 12.15
C ILE A 237 5.05 -16.21 12.29
N VAL A 238 3.87 -16.57 12.80
CA VAL A 238 2.76 -15.62 13.01
C VAL A 238 3.17 -14.50 13.95
N LYS A 239 3.79 -14.82 15.10
CA LYS A 239 4.31 -13.83 16.04
C LYS A 239 5.37 -12.96 15.39
N GLY A 240 6.28 -13.53 14.60
CA GLY A 240 7.30 -12.78 13.86
C GLY A 240 6.68 -11.80 12.86
N ILE A 241 5.72 -12.25 12.05
CA ILE A 241 5.00 -11.40 11.08
C ILE A 241 4.30 -10.26 11.80
N LEU A 242 3.49 -10.55 12.82
CA LEU A 242 2.70 -9.55 13.52
C LEU A 242 3.58 -8.56 14.30
N SER A 243 4.63 -9.04 14.96
CA SER A 243 5.56 -8.18 15.73
C SER A 243 6.28 -7.18 14.82
N ILE A 244 6.78 -7.61 13.66
CA ILE A 244 7.46 -6.74 12.71
C ILE A 244 6.45 -5.78 12.05
N GLY A 245 5.29 -6.29 11.66
CA GLY A 245 4.26 -5.52 10.98
C GLY A 245 3.52 -4.53 11.88
N LEU A 246 3.57 -4.71 13.21
CA LEU A 246 2.91 -3.82 14.17
C LEU A 246 3.43 -2.37 14.07
N SER A 247 4.72 -2.19 13.82
CA SER A 247 5.30 -0.85 13.68
C SER A 247 4.68 -0.02 12.55
N PRO A 248 4.68 -0.46 11.28
CA PRO A 248 4.02 0.28 10.20
C PRO A 248 2.49 0.38 10.38
N PHE A 249 1.86 -0.62 10.99
CA PHE A 249 0.45 -0.57 11.34
C PHE A 249 0.14 0.59 12.29
N LEU A 250 0.87 0.69 13.39
CA LEU A 250 0.70 1.78 14.36
C LEU A 250 1.04 3.15 13.75
N MET A 251 2.06 3.23 12.91
CA MET A 251 2.37 4.48 12.18
C MET A 251 1.19 4.95 11.32
N ASN A 252 0.56 4.04 10.56
CA ASN A 252 -0.61 4.38 9.75
C ASN A 252 -1.79 4.82 10.63
N LEU A 253 -2.03 4.11 11.74
CA LEU A 253 -3.10 4.46 12.68
C LEU A 253 -2.88 5.83 13.31
N CYS A 254 -1.65 6.13 13.79
CA CYS A 254 -1.29 7.43 14.33
C CYS A 254 -1.43 8.54 13.28
N SER A 255 -1.01 8.29 12.04
CA SER A 255 -1.16 9.26 10.94
C SER A 255 -2.63 9.61 10.68
N CYS A 256 -3.54 8.63 10.72
CA CYS A 256 -4.98 8.89 10.61
C CYS A 256 -5.49 9.77 11.76
N LEU A 257 -5.09 9.47 13.00
CA LEU A 257 -5.49 10.26 14.17
C LEU A 257 -4.96 11.70 14.11
N ILE A 258 -3.71 11.88 13.67
CA ILE A 258 -3.10 13.20 13.51
C ILE A 258 -3.89 14.05 12.50
N VAL A 259 -4.25 13.48 11.35
CA VAL A 259 -5.04 14.20 10.33
C VAL A 259 -6.39 14.63 10.89
N ILE A 260 -7.08 13.75 11.63
CA ILE A 260 -8.38 14.07 12.27
C ILE A 260 -8.22 15.23 13.27
N LEU A 261 -7.21 15.18 14.13
CA LEU A 261 -6.95 16.21 15.14
C LEU A 261 -6.59 17.55 14.50
N ILE A 262 -5.74 17.55 13.46
CA ILE A 262 -5.38 18.76 12.74
C ILE A 262 -6.60 19.37 12.05
N ASN A 263 -7.40 18.59 11.36
CA ASN A 263 -8.60 19.09 10.69
C ASN A 263 -9.61 19.66 11.68
N ARG A 264 -9.76 19.06 12.87
CA ARG A 264 -10.62 19.58 13.92
C ARG A 264 -10.11 20.93 14.45
N GLY A 265 -8.82 21.03 14.75
CA GLY A 265 -8.22 22.27 15.22
C GLY A 265 -8.29 23.41 14.17
N LEU A 266 -8.07 23.06 12.88
CA LEU A 266 -8.21 24.03 11.79
C LEU A 266 -9.65 24.53 11.65
N LYS A 267 -10.64 23.64 11.81
CA LYS A 267 -12.04 24.00 11.75
C LYS A 267 -12.43 24.98 12.87
N GLU A 268 -11.95 24.71 14.08
CA GLU A 268 -12.26 25.55 15.27
C GLU A 268 -11.60 26.94 15.22
N HIS A 269 -10.39 27.07 14.65
CA HIS A 269 -9.58 28.30 14.70
C HIS A 269 -9.46 29.04 13.37
N GLY A 270 -9.67 28.40 12.23
CA GLY A 270 -9.42 28.98 10.91
C GLY A 270 -10.55 28.77 9.89
N GLY A 271 -11.59 28.04 10.27
CA GLY A 271 -12.75 27.75 9.41
C GLY A 271 -12.40 26.95 8.15
N ASP A 272 -13.30 26.94 7.19
CA ASP A 272 -13.19 26.11 5.97
C ASP A 272 -12.02 26.53 5.07
N MET A 273 -11.65 27.80 5.08
CA MET A 273 -10.49 28.30 4.30
C MET A 273 -9.18 27.69 4.77
N ALA A 274 -8.98 27.56 6.09
CA ALA A 274 -7.78 26.95 6.65
C ALA A 274 -7.70 25.46 6.33
N ILE A 275 -8.83 24.75 6.34
CA ILE A 275 -8.90 23.34 5.94
C ILE A 275 -8.54 23.18 4.46
N GLY A 276 -9.05 24.07 3.59
CA GLY A 276 -8.73 24.07 2.17
C GLY A 276 -7.23 24.31 1.90
N ALA A 277 -6.65 25.31 2.55
CA ALA A 277 -5.22 25.60 2.45
C ALA A 277 -4.36 24.42 2.94
N TYR A 278 -4.70 23.84 4.09
CA TYR A 278 -4.03 22.63 4.60
C TYR A 278 -4.14 21.45 3.63
N GLY A 279 -5.30 21.28 2.99
CA GLY A 279 -5.51 20.26 1.97
C GLY A 279 -4.52 20.35 0.80
N ILE A 280 -4.23 21.57 0.31
CA ILE A 280 -3.23 21.82 -0.74
C ILE A 280 -1.84 21.46 -0.24
N VAL A 281 -1.44 21.97 0.92
CA VAL A 281 -0.14 21.68 1.53
C VAL A 281 0.06 20.18 1.73
N ASN A 282 -0.96 19.49 2.25
CA ASN A 282 -0.89 18.05 2.50
C ASN A 282 -0.75 17.23 1.22
N ARG A 283 -1.41 17.61 0.12
CA ARG A 283 -1.24 16.94 -1.19
C ARG A 283 0.19 17.04 -1.72
N ILE A 284 0.82 18.20 -1.57
CA ILE A 284 2.21 18.41 -1.99
C ILE A 284 3.15 17.59 -1.12
N ALA A 285 3.00 17.67 0.20
CA ALA A 285 3.80 16.89 1.16
C ALA A 285 3.68 15.39 0.87
N PHE A 286 2.48 14.91 0.55
CA PHE A 286 2.21 13.51 0.25
C PHE A 286 3.00 12.98 -0.95
N LEU A 287 3.26 13.78 -1.99
CA LEU A 287 4.10 13.38 -3.12
C LEU A 287 5.52 13.05 -2.68
N PHE A 288 6.12 13.91 -1.84
CA PHE A 288 7.46 13.66 -1.31
C PHE A 288 7.48 12.47 -0.35
N VAL A 289 6.46 12.33 0.48
CA VAL A 289 6.29 11.18 1.38
C VAL A 289 6.21 9.87 0.58
N MET A 290 5.50 9.83 -0.54
CA MET A 290 5.42 8.63 -1.39
C MET A 290 6.78 8.21 -1.94
N ILE A 291 7.63 9.17 -2.35
CA ILE A 291 9.00 8.88 -2.80
C ILE A 291 9.83 8.30 -1.64
N ILE A 292 9.75 8.89 -0.46
CA ILE A 292 10.47 8.43 0.74
C ILE A 292 9.99 7.02 1.14
N MET A 293 8.69 6.78 1.09
CA MET A 293 8.13 5.44 1.35
C MET A 293 8.59 4.41 0.31
N GLY A 294 8.77 4.82 -0.95
CA GLY A 294 9.34 3.98 -1.99
C GLY A 294 10.80 3.59 -1.69
N PHE A 295 11.62 4.52 -1.20
CA PHE A 295 12.98 4.21 -0.72
C PHE A 295 12.95 3.21 0.45
N ASN A 296 12.05 3.42 1.40
CA ASN A 296 11.91 2.54 2.55
C ASN A 296 11.48 1.11 2.13
N GLN A 297 10.52 1.00 1.22
CA GLN A 297 10.10 -0.29 0.68
C GLN A 297 11.21 -0.98 -0.14
N GLY A 298 12.07 -0.22 -0.82
CA GLY A 298 13.23 -0.77 -1.53
C GLY A 298 14.35 -1.21 -0.59
N MET A 299 14.58 -0.47 0.49
CA MET A 299 15.59 -0.80 1.51
C MET A 299 15.26 -2.10 2.27
N GLN A 300 13.99 -2.32 2.58
CA GLN A 300 13.53 -3.37 3.49
C GLN A 300 14.00 -4.79 3.10
N PRO A 301 13.87 -5.25 1.83
CA PRO A 301 14.38 -6.56 1.42
C PRO A 301 15.90 -6.67 1.54
N ILE A 302 16.64 -5.58 1.23
CA ILE A 302 18.10 -5.55 1.29
C ILE A 302 18.58 -5.63 2.74
N ALA A 303 18.00 -4.82 3.62
CA ALA A 303 18.32 -4.83 5.05
C ALA A 303 17.97 -6.16 5.69
N GLY A 304 16.76 -6.70 5.44
CA GLY A 304 16.29 -7.97 5.98
C GLY A 304 17.20 -9.15 5.57
N TYR A 305 17.55 -9.24 4.28
CA TYR A 305 18.45 -10.28 3.79
C TYR A 305 19.83 -10.22 4.46
N ASN A 306 20.45 -9.03 4.45
CA ASN A 306 21.80 -8.86 5.03
C ASN A 306 21.79 -9.06 6.54
N TYR A 307 20.70 -8.70 7.24
CA TYR A 307 20.54 -9.01 8.65
C TYR A 307 20.50 -10.52 8.89
N GLY A 308 19.70 -11.25 8.11
CA GLY A 308 19.63 -12.71 8.17
C GLY A 308 20.97 -13.39 7.86
N ALA A 309 21.72 -12.85 6.91
CA ALA A 309 23.06 -13.31 6.55
C ALA A 309 24.17 -12.86 7.52
N ARG A 310 23.85 -12.14 8.60
CA ARG A 310 24.77 -11.56 9.59
C ARG A 310 25.78 -10.57 9.00
N LEU A 311 25.44 -9.95 7.87
CA LEU A 311 26.24 -8.90 7.21
C LEU A 311 25.84 -7.51 7.73
N TYR A 312 26.04 -7.25 9.01
CA TYR A 312 25.53 -6.07 9.71
C TYR A 312 26.10 -4.75 9.16
N SER A 313 27.34 -4.74 8.66
CA SER A 313 27.91 -3.55 8.00
C SER A 313 27.04 -3.13 6.80
N ARG A 314 26.61 -4.08 5.99
CA ARG A 314 25.74 -3.81 4.83
C ARG A 314 24.34 -3.32 5.24
N VAL A 315 23.81 -3.80 6.37
CA VAL A 315 22.56 -3.29 6.96
C VAL A 315 22.71 -1.81 7.32
N THR A 316 23.80 -1.47 8.01
CA THR A 316 24.11 -0.08 8.36
C THR A 316 24.29 0.80 7.12
N ASP A 317 25.00 0.31 6.12
CA ASP A 317 25.27 1.05 4.88
C ASP A 317 23.99 1.32 4.07
N VAL A 318 23.11 0.32 3.90
CA VAL A 318 21.85 0.54 3.18
C VAL A 318 20.93 1.48 3.95
N THR A 319 20.85 1.38 5.28
CA THR A 319 20.06 2.26 6.12
C THR A 319 20.57 3.70 6.03
N ARG A 320 21.88 3.90 6.16
CA ARG A 320 22.52 5.23 6.06
C ARG A 320 22.31 5.83 4.66
N LEU A 321 22.47 5.05 3.60
CA LEU A 321 22.25 5.52 2.23
C LEU A 321 20.78 5.90 1.99
N THR A 322 19.86 5.08 2.45
CA THR A 322 18.41 5.36 2.37
C THR A 322 18.05 6.64 3.12
N MET A 323 18.56 6.82 4.34
CA MET A 323 18.36 8.06 5.10
C MET A 323 18.89 9.28 4.36
N ARG A 324 20.11 9.21 3.78
CA ARG A 324 20.67 10.32 3.00
C ARG A 324 19.79 10.69 1.81
N TRP A 325 19.29 9.72 1.06
CA TRP A 325 18.41 9.97 -0.08
C TRP A 325 17.05 10.51 0.37
N ALA A 326 16.48 9.95 1.44
CA ALA A 326 15.21 10.43 2.00
C ALA A 326 15.32 11.88 2.50
N VAL A 327 16.41 12.22 3.23
CA VAL A 327 16.68 13.59 3.67
C VAL A 327 16.87 14.52 2.47
N GLY A 328 17.61 14.09 1.44
CA GLY A 328 17.78 14.88 0.21
C GLY A 328 16.44 15.20 -0.47
N VAL A 329 15.55 14.22 -0.60
CA VAL A 329 14.20 14.42 -1.17
C VAL A 329 13.35 15.33 -0.27
N ALA A 330 13.38 15.13 1.05
CA ALA A 330 12.64 15.95 1.99
C ALA A 330 13.14 17.42 1.95
N THR A 331 14.46 17.63 1.90
CA THR A 331 15.08 18.96 1.78
C THR A 331 14.70 19.62 0.46
N LEU A 332 14.73 18.88 -0.65
CA LEU A 332 14.29 19.39 -1.96
C LEU A 332 12.81 19.81 -1.90
N GLY A 333 11.94 19.00 -1.32
CA GLY A 333 10.54 19.33 -1.11
C GLY A 333 10.34 20.58 -0.28
N PHE A 334 11.06 20.69 0.82
CA PHE A 334 11.06 21.89 1.69
C PHE A 334 11.49 23.14 0.91
N LEU A 335 12.62 23.09 0.20
CA LEU A 335 13.12 24.22 -0.58
C LEU A 335 12.14 24.63 -1.69
N LEU A 336 11.55 23.69 -2.41
CA LEU A 336 10.54 23.99 -3.41
C LEU A 336 9.31 24.68 -2.82
N CYS A 337 8.82 24.22 -1.68
CA CYS A 337 7.70 24.86 -0.99
C CYS A 337 8.02 26.26 -0.47
N GLN A 338 9.27 26.54 -0.10
CA GLN A 338 9.70 27.86 0.39
C GLN A 338 10.02 28.83 -0.74
N LEU A 339 10.67 28.38 -1.81
CA LEU A 339 11.14 29.26 -2.88
C LEU A 339 10.07 29.59 -3.94
N VAL A 340 9.11 28.67 -4.17
CA VAL A 340 8.10 28.83 -5.21
C VAL A 340 6.65 28.57 -4.74
N PRO A 341 6.25 29.08 -3.56
CA PRO A 341 4.91 28.82 -3.01
C PRO A 341 3.79 29.30 -3.92
N SER A 342 3.96 30.48 -4.51
CA SER A 342 2.95 31.07 -5.41
C SER A 342 2.70 30.24 -6.69
N TRP A 343 3.74 29.61 -7.22
CA TRP A 343 3.64 28.76 -8.40
C TRP A 343 2.90 27.46 -8.09
N ILE A 344 3.21 26.91 -6.92
CA ILE A 344 2.59 25.67 -6.43
C ILE A 344 1.10 25.89 -6.19
N VAL A 345 0.71 26.99 -5.51
CA VAL A 345 -0.70 27.29 -5.23
C VAL A 345 -1.48 27.53 -6.52
N ARG A 346 -0.91 28.23 -7.52
CA ARG A 346 -1.53 28.46 -8.83
C ARG A 346 -1.82 27.16 -9.62
N MET A 347 -1.19 26.05 -9.30
CA MET A 347 -1.53 24.76 -9.91
C MET A 347 -2.84 24.16 -9.37
N PHE A 348 -3.35 24.68 -8.25
CA PHE A 348 -4.56 24.19 -7.58
C PHE A 348 -5.70 25.21 -7.54
N THR A 349 -5.41 26.46 -7.88
CA THR A 349 -6.37 27.58 -8.00
C THR A 349 -6.41 28.11 -9.42
#